data_ec09c564e0daac988183ba01927e5152
#
_entry.id   ec09c564e0daac988183ba01927e5152
#
_cell.length_a   1.000
_cell.length_b   1.000
_cell.length_c   1.000
_cell.angle_alpha   90.00
_cell.angle_beta   90.00
_cell.angle_gamma   90.00
#
_symmetry.space_group_name_H-M   'P 1'
#
loop_
_entity.id
_entity.type
_entity.pdbx_description
1 polymer ?
#
loop_
_entity_poly.entity_id
_entity_poly.type
_entity_poly.pdbx_seq_one_letter_code
_entity_poly.pdbx_strand_id
1 'polypeptide(L)'
;MSLFHTLEAFVGGISDHPLVPFIGSHTPAYMEKANLDFIYETMGLEIEKREIYDTHVPADYIQSGDFFLILRLDGLDPMIMVGTGARGAHCVQALRFDGELYIVESQDAWYWPTKGIQRTPYQKWVQQAKEASFNVIWLPLSAESMVKFNEKAAQEWFFAKEGLPYGYHNFIYGWIDTPYDNFPATLSAELAPVVLSMLNNVIPNKVEKMWI
;
A
#
# COMPACT_ATOMS: atom_id res chain seq x y z
N MET A 1 -21.87 1.05 -9.90
CA MET A 1 -21.14 2.17 -10.53
C MET A 1 -19.82 2.47 -9.83
N SER A 2 -19.77 2.43 -8.48
CA SER A 2 -18.55 2.66 -7.69
C SER A 2 -17.40 1.74 -8.07
N LEU A 3 -17.62 0.41 -8.08
CA LEU A 3 -16.60 -0.56 -8.47
C LEU A 3 -15.98 -0.29 -9.85
N PHE A 4 -16.78 0.12 -10.85
CA PHE A 4 -16.26 0.41 -12.17
C PHE A 4 -15.28 1.60 -12.15
N HIS A 5 -15.63 2.68 -11.49
CA HIS A 5 -14.74 3.83 -11.36
C HIS A 5 -13.54 3.55 -10.47
N THR A 6 -13.68 2.68 -9.46
CA THR A 6 -12.55 2.23 -8.64
C THR A 6 -11.56 1.41 -9.47
N LEU A 7 -12.04 0.51 -10.32
CA LEU A 7 -11.19 -0.24 -11.26
C LEU A 7 -10.54 0.69 -12.32
N GLU A 8 -11.26 1.70 -12.79
CA GLU A 8 -10.71 2.71 -13.69
C GLU A 8 -9.58 3.50 -13.01
N ALA A 9 -9.77 3.92 -11.75
CA ALA A 9 -8.75 4.58 -10.96
C ALA A 9 -7.55 3.65 -10.69
N PHE A 10 -7.79 2.37 -10.43
CA PHE A 10 -6.75 1.36 -10.26
C PHE A 10 -5.90 1.20 -11.53
N VAL A 11 -6.55 1.05 -12.70
CA VAL A 11 -5.85 0.94 -13.99
C VAL A 11 -5.09 2.22 -14.30
N GLY A 12 -5.66 3.38 -14.00
CA GLY A 12 -4.98 4.68 -14.12
C GLY A 12 -3.79 4.79 -13.19
N GLY A 13 -3.92 4.29 -11.96
CA GLY A 13 -2.85 4.24 -10.97
C GLY A 13 -1.69 3.31 -11.34
N ILE A 14 -1.89 2.24 -12.10
CA ILE A 14 -0.84 1.31 -12.55
C ILE A 14 -0.35 1.56 -13.98
N SER A 15 -0.85 2.59 -14.67
CA SER A 15 -0.53 2.89 -16.06
C SER A 15 0.55 3.95 -16.20
N ASP A 16 1.67 3.64 -16.85
CA ASP A 16 2.67 4.63 -17.31
C ASP A 16 2.17 5.43 -18.54
N HIS A 17 0.91 5.21 -18.95
CA HIS A 17 0.39 5.80 -20.16
C HIS A 17 0.01 7.26 -19.95
N PRO A 18 0.52 8.22 -20.75
CA PRO A 18 0.30 9.65 -20.54
C PRO A 18 -1.17 10.10 -20.66
N LEU A 19 -2.06 9.24 -21.18
CA LEU A 19 -3.49 9.51 -21.28
C LEU A 19 -4.28 9.04 -20.04
N VAL A 20 -3.66 8.35 -19.09
CA VAL A 20 -4.30 7.84 -17.88
C VAL A 20 -3.41 8.07 -16.64
N PRO A 21 -2.92 9.28 -16.39
CA PRO A 21 -2.03 9.56 -15.27
C PRO A 21 -2.85 9.96 -14.03
N PHE A 22 -3.42 8.99 -13.31
CA PHE A 22 -4.11 9.28 -12.04
C PHE A 22 -3.26 8.87 -10.85
N ILE A 23 -2.05 9.32 -10.80
CA ILE A 23 -1.14 8.88 -9.75
C ILE A 23 -1.34 9.73 -8.50
N GLY A 24 -1.66 9.09 -7.37
CA GLY A 24 -1.73 9.71 -6.06
C GLY A 24 -2.71 10.89 -5.99
N SER A 25 -2.19 12.09 -5.73
CA SER A 25 -2.96 13.33 -5.60
C SER A 25 -3.71 13.78 -6.84
N HIS A 26 -3.50 13.12 -7.97
CA HIS A 26 -4.13 13.47 -9.25
C HIS A 26 -5.38 12.66 -9.56
N THR A 27 -5.83 11.81 -8.64
CA THR A 27 -7.09 11.09 -8.81
C THR A 27 -8.26 12.08 -8.87
N PRO A 28 -9.08 12.06 -9.94
CA PRO A 28 -10.21 12.98 -10.05
C PRO A 28 -11.21 12.79 -8.91
N ALA A 29 -11.84 13.88 -8.46
CA ALA A 29 -12.75 13.86 -7.32
C ALA A 29 -13.93 12.87 -7.46
N TYR A 30 -14.42 12.61 -8.67
CA TYR A 30 -15.46 11.62 -8.89
C TYR A 30 -14.98 10.19 -8.69
N MET A 31 -13.70 9.90 -8.96
CA MET A 31 -13.07 8.60 -8.69
C MET A 31 -12.76 8.44 -7.21
N GLU A 32 -12.28 9.50 -6.53
CA GLU A 32 -12.14 9.49 -5.07
C GLU A 32 -13.47 9.15 -4.40
N LYS A 33 -14.55 9.80 -4.82
CA LYS A 33 -15.89 9.50 -4.32
C LYS A 33 -16.28 8.05 -4.59
N ALA A 34 -16.04 7.54 -5.79
CA ALA A 34 -16.34 6.16 -6.13
C ALA A 34 -15.53 5.16 -5.28
N ASN A 35 -14.28 5.49 -4.95
CA ASN A 35 -13.44 4.69 -4.05
C ASN A 35 -14.00 4.65 -2.62
N LEU A 36 -14.48 5.78 -2.10
CA LEU A 36 -15.16 5.84 -0.80
C LEU A 36 -16.46 5.05 -0.81
N ASP A 37 -17.29 5.22 -1.84
CA ASP A 37 -18.53 4.47 -2.02
C ASP A 37 -18.25 2.96 -2.11
N PHE A 38 -17.21 2.54 -2.85
CA PHE A 38 -16.83 1.14 -2.98
C PHE A 38 -16.40 0.53 -1.64
N ILE A 39 -15.58 1.23 -0.85
CA ILE A 39 -15.19 0.79 0.48
C ILE A 39 -16.42 0.66 1.39
N TYR A 40 -17.31 1.65 1.34
CA TYR A 40 -18.54 1.62 2.14
C TYR A 40 -19.48 0.47 1.72
N GLU A 41 -19.73 0.31 0.42
CA GLU A 41 -20.61 -0.74 -0.11
C GLU A 41 -20.09 -2.16 0.19
N THR A 42 -18.77 -2.34 0.19
CA THR A 42 -18.15 -3.66 0.35
C THR A 42 -17.78 -4.01 1.79
N MET A 43 -17.33 -3.04 2.57
CA MET A 43 -16.80 -3.26 3.92
C MET A 43 -17.68 -2.66 5.03
N GLY A 44 -18.68 -1.86 4.68
CA GLY A 44 -19.45 -1.07 5.66
C GLY A 44 -18.59 -0.02 6.38
N LEU A 45 -17.43 0.32 5.83
CA LEU A 45 -16.50 1.26 6.42
C LEU A 45 -16.74 2.66 5.86
N GLU A 46 -17.22 3.56 6.71
CA GLU A 46 -17.33 4.97 6.37
C GLU A 46 -16.01 5.67 6.63
N ILE A 47 -15.46 6.28 5.57
CA ILE A 47 -14.25 7.10 5.64
C ILE A 47 -14.66 8.53 5.30
N GLU A 48 -14.54 9.41 6.28
CA GLU A 48 -14.75 10.83 6.07
C GLU A 48 -13.56 11.42 5.31
N LYS A 49 -13.86 12.23 4.28
CA LYS A 49 -12.86 13.09 3.67
C LYS A 49 -12.53 14.20 4.68
N ARG A 50 -11.37 14.08 5.29
CA ARG A 50 -10.89 15.10 6.25
C ARG A 50 -10.22 16.26 5.50
N GLU A 51 -10.29 17.42 6.11
CA GLU A 51 -9.44 18.53 5.68
C GLU A 51 -7.97 18.13 5.81
N ILE A 52 -7.15 18.57 4.89
CA ILE A 52 -5.71 18.32 4.95
C ILE A 52 -5.14 19.17 6.09
N TYR A 53 -4.78 18.51 7.17
CA TYR A 53 -4.02 19.15 8.24
C TYR A 53 -2.54 19.06 7.89
N ASP A 54 -1.89 20.21 7.81
CA ASP A 54 -0.44 20.30 7.63
C ASP A 54 0.28 20.01 8.97
N THR A 55 -0.09 18.91 9.59
CA THR A 55 0.51 18.45 10.83
C THR A 55 1.28 17.16 10.56
N HIS A 56 2.55 17.18 10.86
CA HIS A 56 3.38 15.98 10.89
C HIS A 56 3.95 15.79 12.29
N VAL A 57 4.24 14.54 12.63
CA VAL A 57 4.88 14.23 13.91
C VAL A 57 6.34 14.71 13.83
N PRO A 58 6.84 15.52 14.80
CA PRO A 58 8.26 15.88 14.83
C PRO A 58 9.16 14.64 14.92
N ALA A 59 10.26 14.64 14.17
CA ALA A 59 11.17 13.49 14.07
C ALA A 59 11.71 12.99 15.42
N ASP A 60 11.79 13.88 16.41
CA ASP A 60 12.30 13.57 17.75
C ASP A 60 11.33 12.65 18.56
N TYR A 61 10.05 12.64 18.21
CA TYR A 61 9.06 11.76 18.84
C TYR A 61 9.02 10.36 18.22
N ILE A 62 9.51 10.22 16.99
CA ILE A 62 9.46 8.97 16.25
C ILE A 62 10.67 8.12 16.58
N GLN A 63 10.43 6.88 16.94
CA GLN A 63 11.47 5.92 17.26
C GLN A 63 11.64 4.88 16.15
N SER A 64 12.82 4.31 16.04
CA SER A 64 13.03 3.15 15.17
C SER A 64 12.10 2.01 15.58
N GLY A 65 11.40 1.46 14.59
CA GLY A 65 10.38 0.44 14.81
C GLY A 65 8.95 0.96 14.77
N ASP A 66 8.72 2.27 14.92
CA ASP A 66 7.38 2.83 14.74
C ASP A 66 6.85 2.59 13.33
N PHE A 67 5.55 2.40 13.21
CA PHE A 67 4.86 2.23 11.94
C PHE A 67 4.02 3.43 11.56
N PHE A 68 3.83 3.59 10.27
CA PHE A 68 2.81 4.47 9.72
C PHE A 68 1.89 3.68 8.80
N LEU A 69 0.59 3.82 9.02
CA LEU A 69 -0.44 3.29 8.15
C LEU A 69 -0.89 4.39 7.20
N ILE A 70 -1.00 4.07 5.93
CA ILE A 70 -1.31 5.01 4.87
C ILE A 70 -2.57 4.57 4.15
N LEU A 71 -3.41 5.55 3.86
CA LEU A 71 -4.58 5.42 2.99
C LEU A 71 -4.49 6.46 1.88
N ARG A 72 -4.64 5.99 0.66
CA ARG A 72 -4.77 6.78 -0.57
C ARG A 72 -6.08 6.45 -1.24
N LEU A 73 -6.62 7.37 -2.03
CA LEU A 73 -7.86 7.14 -2.78
C LEU A 73 -7.58 7.04 -4.30
N ASP A 74 -6.60 6.22 -4.64
CA ASP A 74 -6.09 6.03 -6.00
C ASP A 74 -6.63 4.77 -6.73
N GLY A 75 -7.57 4.08 -6.11
CA GLY A 75 -8.14 2.84 -6.62
C GLY A 75 -7.35 1.59 -6.25
N LEU A 76 -6.03 1.66 -6.11
CA LEU A 76 -5.21 0.53 -5.64
C LEU A 76 -5.44 0.28 -4.15
N ASP A 77 -5.36 1.33 -3.33
CA ASP A 77 -5.57 1.23 -1.89
C ASP A 77 -6.96 0.69 -1.52
N PRO A 78 -8.08 1.19 -2.09
CA PRO A 78 -9.39 0.60 -1.87
C PRO A 78 -9.46 -0.89 -2.21
N MET A 79 -8.83 -1.31 -3.30
CA MET A 79 -8.78 -2.73 -3.69
C MET A 79 -7.99 -3.56 -2.68
N ILE A 80 -6.85 -3.05 -2.19
CA ILE A 80 -6.06 -3.70 -1.14
C ILE A 80 -6.87 -3.79 0.16
N MET A 81 -7.53 -2.69 0.57
CA MET A 81 -8.34 -2.66 1.79
C MET A 81 -9.46 -3.69 1.74
N VAL A 82 -10.18 -3.77 0.63
CA VAL A 82 -11.26 -4.76 0.46
C VAL A 82 -10.68 -6.18 0.42
N GLY A 83 -9.57 -6.39 -0.28
CA GLY A 83 -8.91 -7.70 -0.39
C GLY A 83 -8.32 -8.21 0.92
N THR A 84 -7.86 -7.33 1.80
CA THR A 84 -7.23 -7.69 3.08
C THR A 84 -8.14 -7.49 4.30
N GLY A 85 -9.29 -6.84 4.13
CA GLY A 85 -10.15 -6.43 5.25
C GLY A 85 -9.54 -5.34 6.14
N ALA A 86 -8.44 -4.71 5.71
CA ALA A 86 -7.72 -3.71 6.50
C ALA A 86 -8.29 -2.30 6.32
N ARG A 87 -8.05 -1.42 7.31
CA ARG A 87 -8.47 -0.01 7.28
C ARG A 87 -7.46 0.92 6.63
N GLY A 88 -6.38 0.39 6.10
CA GLY A 88 -5.36 1.09 5.32
C GLY A 88 -4.67 0.10 4.41
N ALA A 89 -4.00 0.58 3.38
CA ALA A 89 -3.52 -0.26 2.30
C ALA A 89 -2.00 -0.30 2.19
N HIS A 90 -1.32 0.66 2.76
CA HIS A 90 0.14 0.71 2.75
C HIS A 90 0.68 0.93 4.16
N CYS A 91 1.78 0.26 4.46
CA CYS A 91 2.43 0.34 5.75
C CYS A 91 3.92 0.62 5.56
N VAL A 92 4.42 1.57 6.30
CA VAL A 92 5.83 1.93 6.29
C VAL A 92 6.39 1.92 7.70
N GLN A 93 7.70 1.76 7.83
CA GLN A 93 8.37 1.71 9.12
C GLN A 93 9.43 2.81 9.24
N ALA A 94 9.53 3.38 10.43
CA ALA A 94 10.60 4.29 10.79
C ALA A 94 11.85 3.52 11.21
N LEU A 95 13.00 3.88 10.67
CA LEU A 95 14.31 3.38 11.11
C LEU A 95 15.33 4.53 11.13
N ARG A 96 16.20 4.53 12.13
CA ARG A 96 17.35 5.45 12.15
C ARG A 96 18.58 4.75 11.56
N PHE A 97 19.33 5.52 10.77
CA PHE A 97 20.63 5.13 10.25
C PHE A 97 21.60 6.27 10.55
N ASP A 98 22.66 5.97 11.27
CA ASP A 98 23.66 6.96 11.73
C ASP A 98 23.03 8.19 12.45
N GLY A 99 21.96 7.91 13.21
CA GLY A 99 21.20 8.93 13.96
C GLY A 99 20.15 9.70 13.18
N GLU A 100 20.13 9.62 11.85
CA GLU A 100 19.14 10.23 10.99
C GLU A 100 17.91 9.33 10.82
N LEU A 101 16.71 9.92 10.85
CA LEU A 101 15.44 9.22 10.70
C LEU A 101 15.06 9.05 9.23
N TYR A 102 14.79 7.82 8.86
CA TYR A 102 14.28 7.42 7.54
C TYR A 102 12.94 6.70 7.67
N ILE A 103 12.15 6.80 6.63
CA ILE A 103 11.03 5.89 6.39
C ILE A 103 11.52 4.81 5.42
N VAL A 104 11.32 3.55 5.82
CA VAL A 104 11.63 2.38 5.01
C VAL A 104 10.34 1.72 4.54
N GLU A 105 10.27 1.39 3.27
CA GLU A 105 9.07 0.89 2.64
C GLU A 105 9.38 0.09 1.37
N SER A 106 8.44 -0.72 0.93
CA SER A 106 8.41 -1.23 -0.43
C SER A 106 7.37 -0.44 -1.22
N GLN A 107 7.80 0.36 -2.17
CA GLN A 107 6.94 1.30 -2.90
C GLN A 107 7.09 1.13 -4.40
N ASP A 108 6.02 1.44 -5.12
CA ASP A 108 6.05 1.55 -6.56
C ASP A 108 6.63 2.89 -7.03
N ALA A 109 7.24 2.91 -8.21
CA ALA A 109 7.80 4.10 -8.85
C ALA A 109 6.76 5.19 -9.20
N TRP A 110 5.49 4.90 -9.09
CA TRP A 110 4.39 5.82 -9.38
C TRP A 110 4.35 7.01 -8.43
N TYR A 111 4.77 6.80 -7.19
CA TYR A 111 4.78 7.84 -6.16
C TYR A 111 6.18 8.37 -5.89
N TRP A 112 7.19 7.52 -6.13
CA TRP A 112 8.57 7.83 -5.79
C TRP A 112 9.46 7.60 -7.00
N PRO A 113 10.58 8.31 -7.10
CA PRO A 113 11.52 8.12 -8.21
C PRO A 113 12.20 6.74 -8.21
N THR A 114 12.09 6.01 -7.09
CA THR A 114 12.71 4.69 -6.92
C THR A 114 11.65 3.66 -6.61
N LYS A 115 11.70 2.52 -7.30
CA LYS A 115 10.79 1.38 -7.04
C LYS A 115 11.41 0.40 -6.06
N GLY A 116 10.52 -0.35 -5.38
CA GLY A 116 10.88 -1.47 -4.55
C GLY A 116 11.22 -1.06 -3.13
N ILE A 117 12.04 -1.88 -2.47
CA ILE A 117 12.45 -1.66 -1.09
C ILE A 117 13.45 -0.52 -1.03
N GLN A 118 13.09 0.52 -0.33
CA GLN A 118 13.84 1.78 -0.29
C GLN A 118 13.73 2.46 1.06
N ARG A 119 14.61 3.42 1.30
CA ARG A 119 14.52 4.35 2.42
C ARG A 119 14.52 5.79 1.92
N THR A 120 13.71 6.61 2.58
CA THR A 120 13.59 8.04 2.29
C THR A 120 13.81 8.82 3.58
N PRO A 121 14.66 9.86 3.62
CA PRO A 121 14.78 10.73 4.79
C PRO A 121 13.40 11.24 5.20
N TYR A 122 13.10 11.21 6.50
CA TYR A 122 11.76 11.46 7.02
C TYR A 122 11.16 12.80 6.53
N GLN A 123 11.91 13.87 6.55
CA GLN A 123 11.43 15.19 6.09
C GLN A 123 11.05 15.18 4.61
N LYS A 124 11.84 14.50 3.79
CA LYS A 124 11.53 14.34 2.36
C LYS A 124 10.29 13.48 2.15
N TRP A 125 10.17 12.40 2.92
CA TRP A 125 8.99 11.53 2.86
C TRP A 125 7.71 12.27 3.26
N VAL A 126 7.74 13.08 4.33
CA VAL A 126 6.60 13.92 4.75
C VAL A 126 6.17 14.87 3.63
N GLN A 127 7.13 15.52 2.97
CA GLN A 127 6.83 16.41 1.84
C GLN A 127 6.17 15.65 0.70
N GLN A 128 6.71 14.48 0.33
CA GLN A 128 6.15 13.63 -0.72
C GLN A 128 4.74 13.12 -0.35
N ALA A 129 4.53 12.68 0.88
CA ALA A 129 3.23 12.26 1.39
C ALA A 129 2.19 13.38 1.32
N LYS A 130 2.59 14.60 1.63
CA LYS A 130 1.75 15.80 1.50
C LYS A 130 1.40 16.09 0.04
N GLU A 131 2.37 16.09 -0.85
CA GLU A 131 2.17 16.32 -2.28
C GLU A 131 1.25 15.26 -2.90
N ALA A 132 1.37 14.01 -2.45
CA ALA A 132 0.51 12.91 -2.87
C ALA A 132 -0.82 12.80 -2.11
N SER A 133 -1.13 13.74 -1.23
CA SER A 133 -2.37 13.75 -0.42
C SER A 133 -2.60 12.47 0.39
N PHE A 134 -1.54 11.90 0.96
CA PHE A 134 -1.65 10.71 1.79
C PHE A 134 -2.36 11.02 3.11
N ASN A 135 -3.26 10.15 3.51
CA ASN A 135 -3.73 10.10 4.89
C ASN A 135 -2.76 9.20 5.68
N VAL A 136 -2.10 9.78 6.64
CA VAL A 136 -1.03 9.13 7.41
C VAL A 136 -1.44 8.99 8.87
N ILE A 137 -1.36 7.78 9.40
CA ILE A 137 -1.62 7.48 10.81
C ILE A 137 -0.33 6.96 11.42
N TRP A 138 0.22 7.66 12.39
CA TRP A 138 1.37 7.20 13.15
C TRP A 138 0.94 6.19 14.21
N LEU A 139 1.60 5.06 14.23
CA LEU A 139 1.39 3.92 15.13
C LEU A 139 2.70 3.65 15.89
N PRO A 140 2.92 4.32 17.02
CA PRO A 140 4.12 4.09 17.82
C PRO A 140 4.12 2.68 18.40
N LEU A 141 5.31 2.09 18.51
CA LEU A 141 5.46 0.83 19.23
C LEU A 141 5.05 1.00 20.69
N SER A 142 4.36 0.00 21.23
CA SER A 142 4.11 -0.04 22.67
C SER A 142 5.42 -0.10 23.45
N ALA A 143 5.42 0.36 24.70
CA ALA A 143 6.60 0.30 25.56
C ALA A 143 7.15 -1.14 25.68
N GLU A 144 6.28 -2.15 25.72
CA GLU A 144 6.69 -3.55 25.76
C GLU A 144 7.36 -3.98 24.43
N SER A 145 6.85 -3.59 23.29
CA SER A 145 7.41 -3.90 21.97
C SER A 145 8.73 -3.17 21.74
N MET A 146 8.82 -1.93 22.21
CA MET A 146 10.04 -1.12 22.09
C MET A 146 11.22 -1.76 22.82
N VAL A 147 11.01 -2.32 24.00
CA VAL A 147 12.07 -3.02 24.75
C VAL A 147 12.59 -4.25 23.98
N LYS A 148 11.76 -4.88 23.18
CA LYS A 148 12.11 -6.08 22.38
C LYS A 148 12.65 -5.74 21.00
N PHE A 149 12.46 -4.49 20.54
CA PHE A 149 12.86 -4.07 19.20
C PHE A 149 14.39 -4.03 19.08
N ASN A 150 14.91 -4.73 18.10
CA ASN A 150 16.35 -4.75 17.81
C ASN A 150 16.63 -3.92 16.55
N GLU A 151 16.96 -2.65 16.77
CA GLU A 151 17.24 -1.70 15.69
C GLU A 151 18.36 -2.20 14.76
N LYS A 152 19.43 -2.73 15.31
CA LYS A 152 20.57 -3.23 14.52
C LYS A 152 20.14 -4.39 13.60
N ALA A 153 19.38 -5.35 14.13
CA ALA A 153 18.86 -6.45 13.32
C ALA A 153 17.91 -5.95 12.22
N ALA A 154 17.08 -4.96 12.52
CA ALA A 154 16.19 -4.34 11.54
C ALA A 154 16.97 -3.63 10.42
N GLN A 155 18.03 -2.89 10.77
CA GLN A 155 18.93 -2.25 9.80
C GLN A 155 19.65 -3.29 8.92
N GLU A 156 20.21 -4.33 9.52
CA GLU A 156 20.89 -5.42 8.78
C GLU A 156 19.92 -6.12 7.81
N TRP A 157 18.69 -6.39 8.28
CA TRP A 157 17.66 -6.97 7.42
C TRP A 157 17.29 -6.03 6.27
N PHE A 158 17.12 -4.74 6.56
CA PHE A 158 16.80 -3.74 5.55
C PHE A 158 17.91 -3.66 4.48
N PHE A 159 19.17 -3.53 4.88
CA PHE A 159 20.31 -3.48 3.94
C PHE A 159 20.40 -4.73 3.05
N ALA A 160 20.06 -5.90 3.60
CA ALA A 160 20.04 -7.15 2.83
C ALA A 160 18.92 -7.20 1.78
N LYS A 161 17.92 -6.31 1.86
CA LYS A 161 16.73 -6.27 1.00
C LYS A 161 16.58 -4.97 0.20
N GLU A 162 17.30 -3.92 0.55
CA GLU A 162 17.25 -2.64 -0.14
C GLU A 162 17.51 -2.83 -1.63
N GLY A 163 16.68 -2.22 -2.47
CA GLY A 163 16.75 -2.34 -3.93
C GLY A 163 16.04 -3.55 -4.54
N LEU A 164 15.50 -4.47 -3.73
CA LEU A 164 14.63 -5.51 -4.31
C LEU A 164 13.37 -4.88 -4.92
N PRO A 165 12.90 -5.42 -6.06
CA PRO A 165 11.76 -4.88 -6.76
C PRO A 165 10.45 -5.01 -5.97
N TYR A 166 9.48 -4.16 -6.28
CA TYR A 166 8.13 -4.27 -5.74
C TYR A 166 7.47 -5.57 -6.21
N GLY A 167 6.98 -6.37 -5.27
CA GLY A 167 6.49 -7.72 -5.55
C GLY A 167 5.00 -7.75 -5.93
N TYR A 168 4.61 -7.25 -7.10
CA TYR A 168 3.21 -7.28 -7.56
C TYR A 168 2.57 -8.67 -7.54
N HIS A 169 3.35 -9.72 -7.80
CA HIS A 169 2.85 -11.10 -7.75
C HIS A 169 2.39 -11.48 -6.33
N ASN A 170 3.06 -10.99 -5.29
CA ASN A 170 2.67 -11.24 -3.91
C ASN A 170 1.29 -10.64 -3.58
N PHE A 171 0.92 -9.55 -4.23
CA PHE A 171 -0.41 -8.96 -4.09
C PHE A 171 -1.51 -9.93 -4.53
N ILE A 172 -1.32 -10.59 -5.67
CA ILE A 172 -2.27 -11.60 -6.17
C ILE A 172 -2.34 -12.79 -5.21
N TYR A 173 -1.19 -13.26 -4.71
CA TYR A 173 -1.14 -14.38 -3.77
C TYR A 173 -1.78 -14.03 -2.42
N GLY A 174 -1.53 -12.84 -1.88
CA GLY A 174 -2.17 -12.39 -0.65
C GLY A 174 -3.70 -12.41 -0.75
N TRP A 175 -4.24 -12.10 -1.92
CA TRP A 175 -5.68 -12.20 -2.17
C TRP A 175 -6.20 -13.63 -2.22
N ILE A 176 -5.40 -14.56 -2.68
CA ILE A 176 -5.77 -15.99 -2.74
C ILE A 176 -5.71 -16.61 -1.35
N ASP A 177 -4.71 -16.23 -0.55
CA ASP A 177 -4.49 -16.83 0.78
C ASP A 177 -5.49 -16.35 1.84
N THR A 178 -6.10 -15.17 1.66
CA THR A 178 -6.94 -14.53 2.68
C THR A 178 -8.45 -14.45 2.40
N PRO A 179 -9.04 -15.15 1.40
CA PRO A 179 -10.46 -14.95 1.06
C PRO A 179 -11.43 -15.33 2.18
N TYR A 180 -11.02 -16.18 3.12
CA TYR A 180 -11.82 -16.55 4.29
C TYR A 180 -11.61 -15.65 5.51
N ASP A 181 -10.47 -14.96 5.58
CA ASP A 181 -10.10 -14.08 6.68
C ASP A 181 -10.58 -12.65 6.46
N ASN A 182 -10.93 -12.31 5.22
CA ASN A 182 -11.41 -11.00 4.84
C ASN A 182 -12.91 -10.86 5.09
N PHE A 183 -13.29 -9.68 5.53
CA PHE A 183 -14.71 -9.35 5.69
C PHE A 183 -15.04 -8.06 4.92
N PRO A 184 -16.04 -8.12 4.01
CA PRO A 184 -16.66 -9.36 3.49
C PRO A 184 -15.69 -10.16 2.61
N ALA A 185 -15.88 -11.48 2.54
CA ALA A 185 -15.10 -12.32 1.64
C ALA A 185 -15.34 -11.87 0.19
N THR A 186 -14.31 -11.34 -0.44
CA THR A 186 -14.41 -10.67 -1.75
C THR A 186 -14.53 -11.64 -2.91
N LEU A 187 -13.92 -12.82 -2.77
CA LEU A 187 -13.93 -13.85 -3.78
C LEU A 187 -14.14 -15.23 -3.14
N SER A 188 -14.83 -16.13 -3.84
CA SER A 188 -14.82 -17.54 -3.46
C SER A 188 -13.40 -18.07 -3.60
N ALA A 189 -12.90 -18.81 -2.59
CA ALA A 189 -11.60 -19.48 -2.65
C ALA A 189 -11.46 -20.42 -3.86
N GLU A 190 -12.57 -20.88 -4.41
CA GLU A 190 -12.62 -21.76 -5.57
C GLU A 190 -12.41 -20.99 -6.89
N LEU A 191 -12.67 -19.68 -6.90
CA LEU A 191 -12.55 -18.87 -8.12
C LEU A 191 -11.10 -18.72 -8.58
N ALA A 192 -10.18 -18.48 -7.65
CA ALA A 192 -8.78 -18.28 -7.98
C ALA A 192 -8.11 -19.49 -8.65
N PRO A 193 -8.26 -20.72 -8.11
CA PRO A 193 -7.77 -21.92 -8.79
C PRO A 193 -8.39 -22.13 -10.18
N VAL A 194 -9.67 -21.82 -10.35
CA VAL A 194 -10.36 -21.94 -11.65
C VAL A 194 -9.78 -20.94 -12.65
N VAL A 195 -9.63 -19.68 -12.27
CA VAL A 195 -9.05 -18.65 -13.13
C VAL A 195 -7.61 -18.98 -13.51
N LEU A 196 -6.79 -19.38 -12.54
CA LEU A 196 -5.40 -19.78 -12.78
C LEU A 196 -5.31 -21.02 -13.69
N SER A 197 -6.20 -22.00 -13.51
CA SER A 197 -6.28 -23.17 -14.38
C SER A 197 -6.65 -22.77 -15.82
N MET A 198 -7.62 -21.88 -15.99
CA MET A 198 -7.99 -21.37 -17.32
C MET A 198 -6.84 -20.61 -17.97
N LEU A 199 -6.16 -19.74 -17.22
CA LEU A 199 -5.00 -19.01 -17.72
C LEU A 199 -3.85 -19.93 -18.09
N ASN A 200 -3.61 -20.97 -17.30
CA ASN A 200 -2.58 -21.98 -17.58
C ASN A 200 -2.86 -22.76 -18.88
N ASN A 201 -4.13 -23.00 -19.20
CA ASN A 201 -4.52 -23.65 -20.45
C ASN A 201 -4.32 -22.74 -21.68
N VAL A 202 -4.39 -21.40 -21.51
CA VAL A 202 -4.31 -20.44 -22.61
C VAL A 202 -2.88 -19.89 -22.79
N ILE A 203 -2.19 -19.64 -21.67
CA ILE A 203 -0.85 -18.98 -21.65
C ILE A 203 0.09 -19.65 -20.63
N PRO A 204 0.37 -20.96 -20.75
CA PRO A 204 1.12 -21.72 -19.74
C PRO A 204 2.48 -21.09 -19.39
N ASN A 205 3.24 -20.67 -20.40
CA ASN A 205 4.56 -20.06 -20.20
C ASN A 205 4.56 -18.71 -19.45
N LYS A 206 3.41 -18.02 -19.38
CA LYS A 206 3.29 -16.78 -18.60
C LYS A 206 2.83 -17.10 -17.19
N VAL A 207 1.96 -18.08 -17.03
CA VAL A 207 1.52 -18.50 -15.69
C VAL A 207 2.69 -19.12 -14.93
N GLU A 208 3.51 -19.96 -15.56
CA GLU A 208 4.74 -20.49 -14.97
C GLU A 208 5.68 -19.38 -14.46
N LYS A 209 5.83 -18.29 -15.22
CA LYS A 209 6.65 -17.13 -14.80
C LYS A 209 6.06 -16.32 -13.66
N MET A 210 4.79 -16.51 -13.33
CA MET A 210 4.17 -15.89 -12.15
C MET A 210 4.51 -16.65 -10.87
N TRP A 211 5.04 -17.89 -10.98
CA TRP A 211 5.41 -18.75 -9.84
C TRP A 211 6.91 -18.70 -9.49
N ILE A 212 7.73 -18.08 -10.31
CA ILE A 212 9.17 -17.94 -10.12
C ILE A 212 9.49 -16.50 -9.71
#